data_20b9aa138abf67cc0c17448f09d84cf8
#
_entry.id   20b9aa138abf67cc0c17448f09d84cf8
#
_cell.length_a   1.000
_cell.length_b   1.000
_cell.length_c   1.000
_cell.angle_alpha   90.00
_cell.angle_beta   90.00
_cell.angle_gamma   90.00
#
_symmetry.space_group_name_H-M   'P 1'
#
loop_
_entity.id
_entity.type
_entity.pdbx_description
1 polymer ?
#
loop_
_entity_poly.entity_id
_entity_poly.type
_entity_poly.pdbx_seq_one_letter_code
_entity_poly.pdbx_strand_id
1 'polypeptide(L)'
;MKLNPINFFAFIFSLFFANISVAADSDLIVFDWGGYEDPGFFGSYVKKYGDSPTYSFFSDEEEAFQKVRAGFRADLGHPCSQSVVKWRNAGIIVPIDTNKLKNWNKVDPGFAEMEGFQVDGVQWALPIDWGATALTYNADEVSAEDASSLQAFADPKFKGRVSLIDNVDDAYALGFLAVGVKDWTKATDEDFKKASDFLRKVHKNVRQYHADGGEGSALMMSGEILLEWTWNEVAFTMGFEDNAPKVVFNRDTKEGSSTWVCGYTMMKDAPGSEKKAYDFLDAWLEDDSAAYMLSLIHI
;
A
#
# COMPACT_ATOMS: atom_id res chain seq x y z
N MET A 1 38.25 -19.16 -67.38
CA MET A 1 38.29 -19.56 -66.01
C MET A 1 36.88 -19.28 -65.39
N LYS A 2 36.07 -20.33 -65.20
CA LYS A 2 34.68 -20.20 -64.76
C LYS A 2 34.67 -20.35 -63.24
N LEU A 3 34.19 -19.34 -62.50
CA LEU A 3 33.97 -19.37 -61.07
C LEU A 3 32.54 -19.83 -60.79
N ASN A 4 32.41 -20.95 -60.01
CA ASN A 4 31.14 -21.48 -59.53
C ASN A 4 30.60 -20.60 -58.33
N PRO A 5 29.30 -20.38 -58.28
CA PRO A 5 28.71 -19.76 -57.08
C PRO A 5 28.46 -20.83 -56.01
N ILE A 6 29.01 -20.58 -54.83
CA ILE A 6 28.74 -21.35 -53.61
C ILE A 6 27.41 -20.91 -53.05
N ASN A 7 26.43 -21.82 -53.02
CA ASN A 7 25.14 -21.63 -52.32
C ASN A 7 25.35 -21.68 -50.81
N PHE A 8 25.16 -20.53 -50.14
CA PHE A 8 25.12 -20.43 -48.70
C PHE A 8 23.68 -20.61 -48.26
N PHE A 9 23.33 -21.81 -47.78
CA PHE A 9 22.06 -22.08 -47.15
C PHE A 9 22.16 -21.62 -45.69
N ALA A 10 21.61 -20.42 -45.38
CA ALA A 10 21.45 -19.96 -44.00
C ALA A 10 20.24 -20.66 -43.38
N PHE A 11 20.48 -21.60 -42.48
CA PHE A 11 19.46 -22.23 -41.65
C PHE A 11 19.10 -21.25 -40.53
N ILE A 12 17.97 -20.51 -40.68
CA ILE A 12 17.41 -19.66 -39.63
C ILE A 12 16.70 -20.61 -38.64
N PHE A 13 17.34 -20.89 -37.52
CA PHE A 13 16.74 -21.58 -36.37
C PHE A 13 15.88 -20.55 -35.64
N SER A 14 14.61 -20.44 -35.98
CA SER A 14 13.63 -19.66 -35.22
C SER A 14 13.37 -20.37 -33.88
N LEU A 15 14.04 -19.91 -32.83
CA LEU A 15 13.69 -20.24 -31.45
C LEU A 15 12.31 -19.60 -31.15
N PHE A 16 11.26 -20.38 -31.22
CA PHE A 16 9.99 -20.05 -30.62
C PHE A 16 10.17 -20.04 -29.08
N PHE A 17 10.45 -18.90 -28.50
CA PHE A 17 10.16 -18.71 -27.08
C PHE A 17 8.63 -18.71 -26.96
N ALA A 18 8.09 -19.84 -26.53
CA ALA A 18 6.73 -19.85 -26.00
C ALA A 18 6.74 -18.94 -24.77
N ASN A 19 6.27 -17.71 -24.93
CA ASN A 19 5.86 -16.91 -23.79
C ASN A 19 4.74 -17.71 -23.13
N ILE A 20 5.05 -18.38 -22.02
CA ILE A 20 4.05 -18.89 -21.10
C ILE A 20 3.45 -17.63 -20.49
N SER A 21 2.41 -17.11 -21.12
CA SER A 21 1.52 -16.15 -20.50
C SER A 21 0.85 -16.93 -19.38
N VAL A 22 1.26 -16.70 -18.14
CA VAL A 22 0.51 -17.17 -16.99
C VAL A 22 -0.82 -16.40 -17.08
N ALA A 23 -1.89 -17.09 -17.45
CA ALA A 23 -3.21 -16.50 -17.51
C ALA A 23 -3.66 -16.30 -16.07
N ALA A 24 -3.91 -15.05 -15.68
CA ALA A 24 -4.48 -14.75 -14.37
C ALA A 24 -5.85 -15.43 -14.22
N ASP A 25 -6.18 -15.90 -13.02
CA ASP A 25 -7.49 -16.50 -12.72
C ASP A 25 -8.58 -15.42 -12.84
N SER A 26 -9.32 -15.47 -13.93
CA SER A 26 -10.38 -14.49 -14.25
C SER A 26 -11.63 -14.63 -13.38
N ASP A 27 -11.74 -15.73 -12.61
CA ASP A 27 -12.87 -15.97 -11.71
C ASP A 27 -12.69 -15.34 -10.33
N LEU A 28 -11.57 -14.63 -10.10
CA LEU A 28 -11.32 -13.81 -8.91
C LEU A 28 -10.61 -12.52 -9.31
N ILE A 29 -11.28 -11.41 -9.08
CA ILE A 29 -10.73 -10.07 -9.31
C ILE A 29 -10.48 -9.41 -7.96
N VAL A 30 -9.23 -9.04 -7.70
CA VAL A 30 -8.80 -8.34 -6.48
C VAL A 30 -8.45 -6.90 -6.82
N PHE A 31 -9.05 -5.96 -6.11
CA PHE A 31 -8.81 -4.52 -6.25
C PHE A 31 -7.92 -4.07 -5.09
N ASP A 32 -6.66 -3.79 -5.37
CA ASP A 32 -5.58 -3.78 -4.38
C ASP A 32 -4.59 -2.64 -4.58
N TRP A 33 -3.74 -2.45 -3.60
CA TRP A 33 -2.50 -1.69 -3.70
C TRP A 33 -1.47 -2.46 -4.53
N GLY A 34 -0.55 -1.76 -5.19
CA GLY A 34 0.59 -2.39 -5.86
C GLY A 34 1.53 -3.07 -4.84
N GLY A 35 2.02 -4.26 -5.19
CA GLY A 35 2.90 -5.07 -4.34
C GLY A 35 2.21 -6.24 -3.64
N TYR A 36 0.89 -6.23 -3.50
CA TYR A 36 0.13 -7.31 -2.87
C TYR A 36 -0.22 -8.46 -3.81
N GLU A 37 0.14 -8.35 -5.09
CA GLU A 37 -0.05 -9.41 -6.09
C GLU A 37 1.00 -10.53 -6.02
N ASP A 38 1.99 -10.43 -5.14
CA ASP A 38 3.03 -11.45 -5.00
C ASP A 38 2.45 -12.77 -4.47
N PRO A 39 2.63 -13.89 -5.21
CA PRO A 39 2.10 -15.19 -4.82
C PRO A 39 2.58 -15.71 -3.46
N GLY A 40 3.65 -15.17 -2.91
CA GLY A 40 4.15 -15.49 -1.57
C GLY A 40 3.13 -15.22 -0.47
N PHE A 41 2.24 -14.24 -0.67
CA PHE A 41 1.18 -13.91 0.28
C PHE A 41 0.00 -14.89 0.29
N PHE A 42 -0.21 -15.63 -0.80
CA PHE A 42 -1.36 -16.51 -0.98
C PHE A 42 -1.00 -17.82 -1.71
N GLY A 43 0.15 -18.39 -1.39
CA GLY A 43 0.73 -19.55 -2.07
C GLY A 43 -0.20 -20.76 -2.14
N SER A 44 -1.00 -21.01 -1.12
CA SER A 44 -1.96 -22.14 -1.12
C SER A 44 -3.11 -21.92 -2.11
N TYR A 45 -3.54 -20.68 -2.36
CA TYR A 45 -4.50 -20.34 -3.41
C TYR A 45 -3.94 -20.71 -4.79
N VAL A 46 -2.72 -20.24 -5.10
CA VAL A 46 -2.06 -20.54 -6.38
C VAL A 46 -1.84 -22.04 -6.54
N LYS A 47 -1.42 -22.74 -5.49
CA LYS A 47 -1.27 -24.21 -5.52
C LYS A 47 -2.61 -24.91 -5.81
N LYS A 48 -3.72 -24.38 -5.35
CA LYS A 48 -5.05 -24.96 -5.50
C LYS A 48 -5.66 -24.71 -6.89
N TYR A 49 -5.49 -23.50 -7.42
CA TYR A 49 -6.15 -23.04 -8.63
C TYR A 49 -5.24 -22.96 -9.86
N GLY A 50 -3.93 -23.02 -9.66
CA GLY A 50 -2.92 -23.03 -10.73
C GLY A 50 -2.44 -21.63 -11.15
N ASP A 51 -3.22 -20.58 -10.82
CA ASP A 51 -2.94 -19.20 -11.21
C ASP A 51 -3.20 -18.23 -10.06
N SER A 52 -2.57 -17.04 -10.12
CA SER A 52 -2.89 -15.91 -9.26
C SER A 52 -4.23 -15.26 -9.66
N PRO A 53 -4.92 -14.57 -8.75
CA PRO A 53 -6.08 -13.76 -9.11
C PRO A 53 -5.76 -12.71 -10.18
N THR A 54 -6.80 -12.19 -10.83
CA THR A 54 -6.69 -10.99 -11.65
C THR A 54 -6.66 -9.77 -10.74
N TYR A 55 -5.64 -8.92 -10.88
CA TYR A 55 -5.52 -7.69 -10.09
C TYR A 55 -5.91 -6.45 -10.88
N SER A 56 -6.49 -5.48 -10.17
CA SER A 56 -6.62 -4.09 -10.59
C SER A 56 -6.10 -3.24 -9.44
N PHE A 57 -5.25 -2.27 -9.73
CA PHE A 57 -4.56 -1.50 -8.70
C PHE A 57 -5.16 -0.10 -8.52
N PHE A 58 -4.92 0.45 -7.32
CA PHE A 58 -5.12 1.84 -6.98
C PHE A 58 -3.95 2.32 -6.10
N SER A 59 -3.74 3.62 -6.06
CA SER A 59 -2.74 4.29 -5.21
C SER A 59 -3.36 5.25 -4.21
N ASP A 60 -4.66 5.47 -4.31
CA ASP A 60 -5.45 6.34 -3.42
C ASP A 60 -6.83 5.75 -3.17
N GLU A 61 -7.27 5.73 -1.90
CA GLU A 61 -8.55 5.11 -1.51
C GLU A 61 -9.77 5.93 -1.95
N GLU A 62 -9.63 7.26 -2.09
CA GLU A 62 -10.70 8.08 -2.63
C GLU A 62 -10.91 7.81 -4.11
N GLU A 63 -9.83 7.67 -4.89
CA GLU A 63 -9.87 7.24 -6.28
C GLU A 63 -10.52 5.87 -6.40
N ALA A 64 -10.08 4.90 -5.57
CA ALA A 64 -10.64 3.55 -5.53
C ALA A 64 -12.15 3.58 -5.26
N PHE A 65 -12.59 4.36 -4.27
CA PHE A 65 -13.99 4.53 -3.93
C PHE A 65 -14.81 5.10 -5.10
N GLN A 66 -14.32 6.15 -5.76
CA GLN A 66 -14.99 6.75 -6.91
C GLN A 66 -15.04 5.79 -8.11
N LYS A 67 -13.99 5.02 -8.36
CA LYS A 67 -13.94 4.01 -9.42
C LYS A 67 -15.00 2.93 -9.24
N VAL A 68 -15.17 2.41 -8.00
CA VAL A 68 -16.23 1.46 -7.68
C VAL A 68 -17.62 2.09 -7.85
N ARG A 69 -17.83 3.32 -7.39
CA ARG A 69 -19.08 4.04 -7.58
C ARG A 69 -19.41 4.32 -9.05
N ALA A 70 -18.41 4.50 -9.87
CA ALA A 70 -18.56 4.67 -11.32
C ALA A 70 -18.89 3.36 -12.07
N GLY A 71 -18.94 2.23 -11.36
CA GLY A 71 -19.37 0.95 -11.92
C GLY A 71 -18.27 -0.09 -12.09
N PHE A 72 -17.03 0.18 -11.65
CA PHE A 72 -16.01 -0.87 -11.58
C PHE A 72 -16.44 -1.97 -10.61
N ARG A 73 -16.14 -3.23 -10.95
CA ARG A 73 -16.48 -4.39 -10.14
C ARG A 73 -15.24 -5.25 -9.91
N ALA A 74 -15.12 -5.71 -8.66
CA ALA A 74 -14.14 -6.70 -8.20
C ALA A 74 -14.83 -7.63 -7.20
N ASP A 75 -14.18 -8.71 -6.85
CA ASP A 75 -14.67 -9.66 -5.84
C ASP A 75 -14.20 -9.24 -4.44
N LEU A 76 -12.97 -8.78 -4.36
CA LEU A 76 -12.34 -8.28 -3.14
C LEU A 76 -11.81 -6.86 -3.36
N GLY A 77 -11.79 -6.08 -2.30
CA GLY A 77 -11.11 -4.78 -2.24
C GLY A 77 -10.30 -4.69 -0.97
N HIS A 78 -9.21 -3.91 -0.99
CA HIS A 78 -8.24 -3.79 0.11
C HIS A 78 -8.16 -2.35 0.68
N PRO A 79 -9.25 -1.82 1.27
CA PRO A 79 -9.23 -0.52 1.94
C PRO A 79 -8.62 -0.60 3.33
N CYS A 80 -8.14 0.54 3.84
CA CYS A 80 -7.78 0.68 5.24
C CYS A 80 -9.02 1.01 6.11
N SER A 81 -8.88 0.90 7.41
CA SER A 81 -9.99 0.90 8.37
C SER A 81 -10.93 2.11 8.26
N GLN A 82 -10.39 3.30 8.00
CA GLN A 82 -11.16 4.53 7.80
C GLN A 82 -12.06 4.44 6.55
N SER A 83 -11.57 3.85 5.48
CA SER A 83 -12.31 3.69 4.22
C SER A 83 -13.34 2.57 4.28
N VAL A 84 -13.12 1.51 5.07
CA VAL A 84 -14.12 0.43 5.27
C VAL A 84 -15.45 1.01 5.76
N VAL A 85 -15.40 1.95 6.72
CA VAL A 85 -16.62 2.64 7.22
C VAL A 85 -17.37 3.35 6.08
N LYS A 86 -16.64 4.07 5.25
CA LYS A 86 -17.17 4.79 4.08
C LYS A 86 -17.77 3.84 3.04
N TRP A 87 -17.04 2.76 2.71
CA TRP A 87 -17.47 1.76 1.74
C TRP A 87 -18.72 1.02 2.19
N ARG A 88 -18.78 0.66 3.49
CA ARG A 88 -19.97 0.07 4.10
C ARG A 88 -21.17 1.00 4.03
N ASN A 89 -21.02 2.26 4.44
CA ASN A 89 -22.11 3.23 4.42
C ASN A 89 -22.61 3.54 3.01
N ALA A 90 -21.75 3.45 2.01
CA ALA A 90 -22.11 3.57 0.61
C ALA A 90 -22.75 2.30 0.03
N GLY A 91 -22.77 1.20 0.78
CA GLY A 91 -23.35 -0.08 0.36
C GLY A 91 -22.61 -0.76 -0.78
N ILE A 92 -21.28 -0.56 -0.89
CA ILE A 92 -20.43 -1.17 -1.94
C ILE A 92 -19.68 -2.40 -1.47
N ILE A 93 -19.73 -2.72 -0.18
CA ILE A 93 -19.20 -3.96 0.41
C ILE A 93 -20.32 -4.73 1.12
N VAL A 94 -20.06 -6.02 1.37
CA VAL A 94 -20.95 -6.93 2.09
C VAL A 94 -20.23 -7.58 3.26
N PRO A 95 -20.93 -8.07 4.30
CA PRO A 95 -20.33 -8.75 5.43
C PRO A 95 -19.51 -9.99 5.02
N ILE A 96 -18.44 -10.25 5.76
CA ILE A 96 -17.65 -11.47 5.69
C ILE A 96 -18.26 -12.51 6.64
N ASP A 97 -18.59 -13.70 6.12
CA ASP A 97 -18.95 -14.84 6.95
C ASP A 97 -17.67 -15.52 7.46
N THR A 98 -17.26 -15.19 8.68
CA THR A 98 -16.04 -15.73 9.28
C THR A 98 -16.05 -17.25 9.48
N ASN A 99 -17.24 -17.88 9.48
CA ASN A 99 -17.34 -19.35 9.55
C ASN A 99 -16.86 -20.05 8.27
N LYS A 100 -16.75 -19.33 7.16
CA LYS A 100 -16.19 -19.83 5.90
C LYS A 100 -14.67 -19.80 5.86
N LEU A 101 -14.02 -19.11 6.83
CA LEU A 101 -12.56 -18.99 6.96
C LEU A 101 -12.05 -20.00 8.00
N LYS A 102 -11.27 -20.99 7.55
CA LYS A 102 -10.74 -22.05 8.43
C LYS A 102 -9.71 -21.50 9.41
N ASN A 103 -8.97 -20.48 9.00
CA ASN A 103 -7.88 -19.87 9.74
C ASN A 103 -8.30 -18.60 10.51
N TRP A 104 -9.61 -18.28 10.55
CA TRP A 104 -10.10 -17.07 11.25
C TRP A 104 -9.64 -16.96 12.70
N ASN A 105 -9.51 -18.08 13.39
CA ASN A 105 -9.06 -18.13 14.78
C ASN A 105 -7.58 -17.71 14.97
N LYS A 106 -6.83 -17.50 13.90
CA LYS A 106 -5.45 -16.98 13.94
C LYS A 106 -5.40 -15.45 13.90
N VAL A 107 -6.50 -14.80 13.53
CA VAL A 107 -6.58 -13.33 13.51
C VAL A 107 -6.57 -12.82 14.95
N ASP A 108 -5.69 -11.85 15.22
CA ASP A 108 -5.66 -11.19 16.53
C ASP A 108 -6.99 -10.47 16.80
N PRO A 109 -7.64 -10.75 17.95
CA PRO A 109 -8.93 -10.11 18.27
C PRO A 109 -8.88 -8.58 18.28
N GLY A 110 -7.74 -7.98 18.66
CA GLY A 110 -7.58 -6.53 18.67
C GLY A 110 -7.69 -5.89 17.29
N PHE A 111 -7.28 -6.61 16.25
CA PHE A 111 -7.47 -6.17 14.86
C PHE A 111 -8.85 -6.58 14.32
N ALA A 112 -9.30 -7.82 14.62
CA ALA A 112 -10.59 -8.32 14.13
C ALA A 112 -11.77 -7.46 14.61
N GLU A 113 -11.74 -7.05 15.90
CA GLU A 113 -12.81 -6.29 16.56
C GLU A 113 -12.62 -4.76 16.46
N MET A 114 -11.61 -4.32 15.67
CA MET A 114 -11.34 -2.90 15.48
C MET A 114 -12.58 -2.19 14.91
N GLU A 115 -12.87 -1.00 15.44
CA GLU A 115 -13.90 -0.12 14.88
C GLU A 115 -13.61 0.15 13.39
N GLY A 116 -14.63 -0.05 12.56
CA GLY A 116 -14.52 0.00 11.10
C GLY A 116 -14.47 -1.41 10.48
N PHE A 117 -13.73 -2.36 11.05
CA PHE A 117 -13.69 -3.74 10.56
C PHE A 117 -14.83 -4.61 11.11
N GLN A 118 -15.22 -4.38 12.36
CA GLN A 118 -16.38 -5.03 12.95
C GLN A 118 -17.37 -3.98 13.48
N VAL A 119 -18.64 -4.17 13.22
CA VAL A 119 -19.72 -3.33 13.74
C VAL A 119 -20.89 -4.19 14.16
N ASP A 120 -21.33 -4.02 15.41
CA ASP A 120 -22.45 -4.79 16.00
C ASP A 120 -22.27 -6.31 15.86
N GLY A 121 -21.04 -6.81 15.97
CA GLY A 121 -20.68 -8.22 15.83
C GLY A 121 -20.64 -8.72 14.38
N VAL A 122 -20.84 -7.86 13.39
CA VAL A 122 -20.76 -8.17 11.97
C VAL A 122 -19.38 -7.79 11.44
N GLN A 123 -18.68 -8.74 10.82
CA GLN A 123 -17.36 -8.53 10.22
C GLN A 123 -17.49 -7.96 8.80
N TRP A 124 -16.81 -6.85 8.52
CA TRP A 124 -16.83 -6.15 7.23
C TRP A 124 -15.50 -6.20 6.48
N ALA A 125 -14.39 -6.39 7.20
CA ALA A 125 -13.08 -6.55 6.62
C ALA A 125 -12.28 -7.64 7.36
N LEU A 126 -11.42 -8.35 6.63
CA LEU A 126 -10.39 -9.23 7.17
C LEU A 126 -9.11 -8.40 7.33
N PRO A 127 -8.64 -8.11 8.57
CA PRO A 127 -7.36 -7.41 8.74
C PRO A 127 -6.23 -8.31 8.24
N ILE A 128 -5.33 -7.74 7.44
CA ILE A 128 -4.19 -8.50 6.89
C ILE A 128 -2.86 -7.81 7.10
N ASP A 129 -2.84 -6.50 7.12
CA ASP A 129 -1.62 -5.73 7.29
C ASP A 129 -1.82 -4.47 8.13
N TRP A 130 -0.72 -3.93 8.61
CA TRP A 130 -0.68 -2.70 9.36
C TRP A 130 0.71 -2.06 9.25
N GLY A 131 0.76 -0.76 9.39
CA GLY A 131 2.02 -0.05 9.31
C GLY A 131 1.95 1.33 9.92
N ALA A 132 2.95 2.12 9.60
CA ALA A 132 3.03 3.51 9.99
C ALA A 132 3.49 4.38 8.83
N THR A 133 2.99 5.63 8.82
CA THR A 133 3.54 6.72 8.03
C THR A 133 4.27 7.66 8.96
N ALA A 134 5.52 7.96 8.67
CA ALA A 134 6.36 8.78 9.54
C ALA A 134 7.31 9.69 8.75
N LEU A 135 7.94 10.63 9.50
CA LEU A 135 9.03 11.42 8.96
C LEU A 135 10.23 10.51 8.69
N THR A 136 10.57 10.37 7.41
CA THR A 136 11.76 9.64 6.95
C THR A 136 12.77 10.64 6.45
N TYR A 137 14.06 10.48 6.79
CA TYR A 137 15.06 11.46 6.43
C TYR A 137 16.42 10.83 6.12
N ASN A 138 17.20 11.53 5.30
CA ASN A 138 18.60 11.22 5.02
C ASN A 138 19.48 11.71 6.19
N ALA A 139 19.91 10.79 7.04
CA ALA A 139 20.70 11.10 8.24
C ALA A 139 22.18 11.44 7.95
N ASP A 140 22.64 11.33 6.71
CA ASP A 140 23.98 11.83 6.33
C ASP A 140 23.96 13.35 6.12
N GLU A 141 22.78 13.95 5.84
CA GLU A 141 22.63 15.39 5.58
C GLU A 141 21.71 16.10 6.58
N VAL A 142 20.83 15.40 7.26
CA VAL A 142 19.85 15.95 8.21
C VAL A 142 20.14 15.45 9.62
N SER A 143 20.26 16.37 10.58
CA SER A 143 20.46 15.99 11.98
C SER A 143 19.19 15.45 12.61
N ALA A 144 19.34 14.57 13.61
CA ALA A 144 18.21 14.06 14.38
C ALA A 144 17.43 15.18 15.10
N GLU A 145 18.10 16.31 15.47
CA GLU A 145 17.44 17.48 16.05
C GLU A 145 16.52 18.13 15.02
N ASP A 146 16.98 18.32 13.79
CA ASP A 146 16.20 18.90 12.70
C ASP A 146 14.99 18.05 12.33
N ALA A 147 15.13 16.72 12.40
CA ALA A 147 14.07 15.75 12.13
C ALA A 147 13.26 15.37 13.38
N SER A 148 13.39 16.07 14.50
CA SER A 148 12.72 15.76 15.77
C SER A 148 11.23 16.16 15.82
N SER A 149 10.75 16.88 14.82
CA SER A 149 9.38 17.42 14.76
C SER A 149 8.86 17.41 13.33
N LEU A 150 7.56 17.17 13.14
CA LEU A 150 6.89 17.29 11.85
C LEU A 150 6.89 18.72 11.30
N GLN A 151 7.21 19.74 12.14
CA GLN A 151 7.40 21.11 11.68
C GLN A 151 8.58 21.24 10.70
N ALA A 152 9.50 20.27 10.66
CA ALA A 152 10.60 20.21 9.70
C ALA A 152 10.11 20.28 8.24
N PHE A 153 8.97 19.66 7.93
CA PHE A 153 8.38 19.69 6.58
C PHE A 153 8.04 21.12 6.11
N ALA A 154 7.74 22.03 7.05
CA ALA A 154 7.42 23.42 6.75
C ALA A 154 8.63 24.37 6.92
N ASP A 155 9.80 23.89 7.36
CA ASP A 155 11.00 24.71 7.54
C ASP A 155 11.57 25.12 6.18
N PRO A 156 11.74 26.42 5.89
CA PRO A 156 12.29 26.91 4.62
C PRO A 156 13.68 26.37 4.25
N LYS A 157 14.47 25.88 5.22
CA LYS A 157 15.78 25.28 4.93
C LYS A 157 15.69 24.03 4.07
N PHE A 158 14.54 23.33 4.08
CA PHE A 158 14.27 22.15 3.26
C PHE A 158 13.51 22.46 1.97
N LYS A 159 13.49 23.73 1.53
CA LYS A 159 12.77 24.13 0.32
C LYS A 159 13.27 23.37 -0.90
N GLY A 160 12.33 22.70 -1.60
CA GLY A 160 12.61 21.86 -2.75
C GLY A 160 13.33 20.54 -2.42
N ARG A 161 13.33 20.14 -1.12
CA ARG A 161 14.00 18.92 -0.63
C ARG A 161 13.05 18.03 0.17
N VAL A 162 11.74 18.19 0.02
CA VAL A 162 10.68 17.44 0.71
C VAL A 162 9.87 16.65 -0.30
N SER A 163 9.48 15.43 0.03
CA SER A 163 8.46 14.66 -0.68
C SER A 163 7.39 14.16 0.28
N LEU A 164 6.17 14.03 -0.23
CA LEU A 164 5.06 13.40 0.47
C LEU A 164 4.42 12.41 -0.49
N ILE A 165 3.86 11.34 0.06
CA ILE A 165 3.01 10.44 -0.73
C ILE A 165 1.76 11.20 -1.20
N ASP A 166 1.38 11.00 -2.46
CA ASP A 166 0.21 11.64 -3.08
C ASP A 166 -1.08 10.91 -2.68
N ASN A 167 -1.39 11.00 -1.40
CA ASN A 167 -2.54 10.39 -0.77
C ASN A 167 -3.16 11.40 0.21
N VAL A 168 -4.47 11.61 0.12
CA VAL A 168 -5.17 12.62 0.92
C VAL A 168 -5.18 12.27 2.41
N ASP A 169 -5.32 10.99 2.75
CA ASP A 169 -5.37 10.54 4.15
C ASP A 169 -4.01 10.72 4.82
N ASP A 170 -2.92 10.34 4.14
CA ASP A 170 -1.55 10.54 4.63
C ASP A 170 -1.19 12.03 4.73
N ALA A 171 -1.61 12.85 3.76
CA ALA A 171 -1.38 14.29 3.82
C ALA A 171 -2.09 14.91 5.03
N TYR A 172 -3.36 14.59 5.27
CA TYR A 172 -4.08 15.09 6.44
C TYR A 172 -3.60 14.47 7.75
N ALA A 173 -3.07 13.24 7.74
CA ALA A 173 -2.39 12.66 8.90
C ALA A 173 -1.22 13.55 9.35
N LEU A 174 -0.34 13.92 8.41
CA LEU A 174 0.74 14.87 8.67
C LEU A 174 0.20 16.20 9.19
N GLY A 175 -0.82 16.75 8.51
CA GLY A 175 -1.40 18.04 8.87
C GLY A 175 -2.00 18.07 10.26
N PHE A 176 -2.81 17.08 10.62
CA PHE A 176 -3.45 16.97 11.93
C PHE A 176 -2.45 16.75 13.05
N LEU A 177 -1.51 15.82 12.89
CA LEU A 177 -0.45 15.59 13.87
C LEU A 177 0.35 16.87 14.12
N ALA A 178 0.76 17.56 13.06
CA ALA A 178 1.55 18.79 13.16
C ALA A 178 0.84 19.94 13.90
N VAL A 179 -0.51 19.92 13.94
CA VAL A 179 -1.32 20.90 14.68
C VAL A 179 -1.87 20.36 16.01
N GLY A 180 -1.46 19.15 16.42
CA GLY A 180 -1.79 18.55 17.72
C GLY A 180 -3.10 17.77 17.76
N VAL A 181 -3.72 17.49 16.62
CA VAL A 181 -4.93 16.65 16.53
C VAL A 181 -4.51 15.19 16.36
N LYS A 182 -4.80 14.36 17.36
CA LYS A 182 -4.48 12.92 17.37
C LYS A 182 -5.67 12.01 17.10
N ASP A 183 -6.87 12.50 17.34
CA ASP A 183 -8.13 11.77 17.10
C ASP A 183 -8.92 12.51 16.02
N TRP A 184 -8.83 12.01 14.81
CA TRP A 184 -9.44 12.65 13.63
C TRP A 184 -10.96 12.55 13.64
N THR A 185 -11.52 11.56 14.35
CA THR A 185 -12.97 11.39 14.45
C THR A 185 -13.64 12.55 15.21
N LYS A 186 -12.82 13.33 15.94
CA LYS A 186 -13.25 14.51 16.71
C LYS A 186 -12.76 15.83 16.11
N ALA A 187 -12.09 15.78 14.94
CA ALA A 187 -11.58 16.98 14.31
C ALA A 187 -12.71 17.94 13.93
N THR A 188 -12.52 19.21 14.26
CA THR A 188 -13.44 20.30 13.93
C THR A 188 -13.07 20.99 12.62
N ASP A 189 -13.97 21.79 12.04
CA ASP A 189 -13.67 22.62 10.86
C ASP A 189 -12.45 23.55 11.11
N GLU A 190 -12.27 24.03 12.35
CA GLU A 190 -11.09 24.81 12.72
C GLU A 190 -9.80 23.98 12.67
N ASP A 191 -9.84 22.72 13.10
CA ASP A 191 -8.70 21.80 13.03
C ASP A 191 -8.35 21.46 11.58
N PHE A 192 -9.34 21.21 10.74
CA PHE A 192 -9.16 21.05 9.29
C PHE A 192 -8.51 22.28 8.67
N LYS A 193 -8.97 23.49 9.07
CA LYS A 193 -8.36 24.72 8.59
C LYS A 193 -6.91 24.85 9.00
N LYS A 194 -6.57 24.59 10.27
CA LYS A 194 -5.18 24.65 10.77
C LYS A 194 -4.29 23.62 10.06
N ALA A 195 -4.75 22.38 9.90
CA ALA A 195 -4.04 21.32 9.17
C ALA A 195 -3.79 21.75 7.71
N SER A 196 -4.82 22.25 7.02
CA SER A 196 -4.69 22.75 5.64
C SER A 196 -3.73 23.92 5.52
N ASP A 197 -3.73 24.86 6.49
CA ASP A 197 -2.80 26.00 6.51
C ASP A 197 -1.35 25.54 6.76
N PHE A 198 -1.14 24.49 7.55
CA PHE A 198 0.16 23.84 7.72
C PHE A 198 0.60 23.18 6.42
N LEU A 199 -0.25 22.36 5.80
CA LEU A 199 0.06 21.68 4.54
C LEU A 199 0.39 22.64 3.40
N ARG A 200 -0.28 23.81 3.33
CA ARG A 200 0.10 24.87 2.38
C ARG A 200 1.49 25.45 2.62
N LYS A 201 1.99 25.42 3.87
CA LYS A 201 3.40 25.79 4.15
C LYS A 201 4.35 24.68 3.69
N VAL A 202 4.01 23.41 4.00
CA VAL A 202 4.77 22.23 3.54
C VAL A 202 4.88 22.22 2.02
N HIS A 203 3.78 22.47 1.30
CA HIS A 203 3.75 22.50 -0.17
C HIS A 203 4.82 23.42 -0.79
N LYS A 204 5.19 24.50 -0.12
CA LYS A 204 6.26 25.43 -0.61
C LYS A 204 7.64 24.79 -0.60
N ASN A 205 7.83 23.73 0.18
CA ASN A 205 9.08 22.99 0.32
C ASN A 205 9.09 21.69 -0.50
N VAL A 206 7.91 21.27 -1.00
CA VAL A 206 7.77 20.00 -1.75
C VAL A 206 8.53 20.09 -3.06
N ARG A 207 9.37 19.10 -3.32
CA ARG A 207 10.02 18.82 -4.59
C ARG A 207 9.07 18.08 -5.52
N GLN A 208 8.43 17.05 -4.98
CA GLN A 208 7.50 16.16 -5.68
C GLN A 208 6.55 15.47 -4.71
N TYR A 209 5.33 15.21 -5.14
CA TYR A 209 4.46 14.21 -4.54
C TYR A 209 4.69 12.89 -5.27
N HIS A 210 4.93 11.79 -4.55
CA HIS A 210 5.20 10.50 -5.15
C HIS A 210 3.96 9.60 -5.06
N ALA A 211 3.72 8.83 -6.11
CA ALA A 211 2.55 7.97 -6.22
C ALA A 211 2.73 6.61 -5.51
N ASP A 212 3.98 6.16 -5.39
CA ASP A 212 4.33 4.90 -4.75
C ASP A 212 5.67 4.97 -4.02
N GLY A 213 5.96 3.97 -3.19
CA GLY A 213 7.17 3.92 -2.39
C GLY A 213 8.46 3.83 -3.21
N GLY A 214 8.42 3.23 -4.40
CA GLY A 214 9.59 3.13 -5.29
C GLY A 214 10.02 4.49 -5.81
N GLU A 215 9.05 5.35 -6.17
CA GLU A 215 9.32 6.72 -6.61
C GLU A 215 9.92 7.56 -5.47
N GLY A 216 9.34 7.47 -4.27
CA GLY A 216 9.86 8.16 -3.08
C GLY A 216 11.29 7.72 -2.73
N SER A 217 11.54 6.41 -2.73
CA SER A 217 12.88 5.83 -2.54
C SER A 217 13.90 6.37 -3.55
N ALA A 218 13.53 6.41 -4.83
CA ALA A 218 14.43 6.90 -5.89
C ALA A 218 14.82 8.36 -5.69
N LEU A 219 13.89 9.21 -5.26
CA LEU A 219 14.17 10.62 -4.93
C LEU A 219 15.11 10.77 -3.73
N MET A 220 14.97 9.95 -2.70
CA MET A 220 15.85 9.94 -1.54
C MET A 220 17.25 9.43 -1.90
N MET A 221 17.30 8.30 -2.64
CA MET A 221 18.55 7.68 -3.12
C MET A 221 19.37 8.62 -4.02
N SER A 222 18.71 9.37 -4.90
CA SER A 222 19.39 10.36 -5.76
C SER A 222 19.83 11.63 -5.01
N GLY A 223 19.42 11.78 -3.75
CA GLY A 223 19.66 12.99 -2.96
C GLY A 223 18.82 14.19 -3.44
N GLU A 224 17.78 14.00 -4.25
CA GLU A 224 16.87 15.10 -4.63
C GLU A 224 16.02 15.56 -3.47
N ILE A 225 15.66 14.67 -2.54
CA ILE A 225 14.95 15.00 -1.30
C ILE A 225 15.78 14.64 -0.07
N LEU A 226 15.48 15.26 1.05
CA LEU A 226 16.09 15.02 2.34
C LEU A 226 15.09 14.57 3.40
N LEU A 227 13.83 14.95 3.24
CA LEU A 227 12.72 14.57 4.10
C LEU A 227 11.60 13.98 3.26
N GLU A 228 11.00 12.94 3.78
CA GLU A 228 9.87 12.25 3.17
C GLU A 228 8.82 11.91 4.23
N TRP A 229 7.55 12.16 3.93
CA TRP A 229 6.44 11.59 4.68
C TRP A 229 5.99 10.35 3.95
N THR A 230 6.34 9.16 4.47
CA THR A 230 6.18 7.91 3.76
C THR A 230 5.97 6.72 4.69
N TRP A 231 5.65 5.59 4.11
CA TRP A 231 5.36 4.33 4.80
C TRP A 231 6.65 3.64 5.27
N ASN A 232 6.51 2.76 6.26
CA ASN A 232 7.66 2.07 6.88
C ASN A 232 8.43 1.17 5.91
N GLU A 233 7.77 0.46 4.97
CA GLU A 233 8.46 -0.44 4.03
C GLU A 233 9.41 0.31 3.10
N VAL A 234 9.07 1.56 2.74
CA VAL A 234 9.91 2.40 1.87
C VAL A 234 11.27 2.67 2.52
N ALA A 235 11.26 3.12 3.77
CA ALA A 235 12.50 3.37 4.51
C ALA A 235 13.30 2.09 4.73
N PHE A 236 12.59 0.98 4.90
CA PHE A 236 13.20 -0.31 5.14
C PHE A 236 13.88 -0.86 3.88
N THR A 237 13.20 -0.85 2.74
CA THR A 237 13.76 -1.34 1.46
C THR A 237 14.98 -0.55 1.02
N MET A 238 15.02 0.77 1.24
CA MET A 238 16.21 1.58 0.98
C MET A 238 17.44 1.12 1.76
N GLY A 239 17.26 0.53 2.95
CA GLY A 239 18.37 0.00 3.75
C GLY A 239 19.11 -1.18 3.13
N PHE A 240 18.57 -1.83 2.08
CA PHE A 240 19.20 -2.94 1.35
C PHE A 240 19.84 -2.52 0.04
N GLU A 241 19.65 -1.29 -0.39
CA GLU A 241 20.21 -0.80 -1.64
C GLU A 241 21.68 -0.45 -1.49
N ASP A 242 22.51 -0.91 -2.43
CA ASP A 242 23.92 -0.55 -2.49
C ASP A 242 24.06 0.98 -2.65
N ASN A 243 24.89 1.58 -1.80
CA ASN A 243 25.14 3.03 -1.75
C ASN A 243 23.94 3.88 -1.31
N ALA A 244 22.94 3.30 -0.65
CA ALA A 244 21.88 4.09 -0.04
C ALA A 244 22.46 5.08 1.00
N PRO A 245 21.87 6.28 1.11
CA PRO A 245 22.15 7.17 2.23
C PRO A 245 21.69 6.47 3.52
N LYS A 246 22.19 6.94 4.66
CA LYS A 246 21.68 6.48 5.95
C LYS A 246 20.27 7.04 6.16
N VAL A 247 19.26 6.19 5.89
CA VAL A 247 17.86 6.56 6.06
C VAL A 247 17.38 6.23 7.47
N VAL A 248 16.64 7.15 8.07
CA VAL A 248 15.98 6.96 9.38
C VAL A 248 14.49 7.19 9.24
N PHE A 249 13.72 6.17 9.60
CA PHE A 249 12.27 6.24 9.76
C PHE A 249 11.94 6.67 11.19
N ASN A 250 11.59 7.95 11.38
CA ASN A 250 11.42 8.53 12.71
C ASN A 250 9.94 8.55 13.13
N ARG A 251 9.55 7.55 13.90
CA ARG A 251 8.19 7.46 14.50
C ARG A 251 8.05 8.32 15.76
N ASP A 252 9.16 8.71 16.37
CA ASP A 252 9.22 9.36 17.69
C ASP A 252 9.42 10.87 17.56
N THR A 253 8.81 11.51 16.55
CA THR A 253 8.76 12.96 16.48
C THR A 253 7.94 13.52 17.66
N LYS A 254 8.09 14.80 17.97
CA LYS A 254 7.32 15.46 19.03
C LYS A 254 5.81 15.28 18.88
N GLU A 255 5.34 15.24 17.66
CA GLU A 255 3.93 15.07 17.30
C GLU A 255 3.53 13.59 17.14
N GLY A 256 4.51 12.70 16.97
CA GLY A 256 4.33 11.28 16.73
C GLY A 256 4.33 10.92 15.23
N SER A 257 3.73 9.79 14.90
CA SER A 257 3.55 9.26 13.55
C SER A 257 2.11 8.80 13.35
N SER A 258 1.68 8.61 12.11
CA SER A 258 0.41 7.97 11.80
C SER A 258 0.56 6.45 11.79
N THR A 259 -0.51 5.73 12.14
CA THR A 259 -0.61 4.28 11.98
C THR A 259 -1.86 3.96 11.18
N TRP A 260 -1.78 2.91 10.38
CA TRP A 260 -2.87 2.43 9.56
C TRP A 260 -3.01 0.91 9.71
N VAL A 261 -4.22 0.42 9.53
CA VAL A 261 -4.54 -1.01 9.45
C VAL A 261 -5.46 -1.20 8.26
N CYS A 262 -5.08 -2.08 7.35
CA CYS A 262 -5.83 -2.34 6.14
C CYS A 262 -6.29 -3.80 6.09
N GLY A 263 -7.24 -4.10 5.22
CA GLY A 263 -7.76 -5.45 5.14
C GLY A 263 -8.69 -5.66 3.97
N TYR A 264 -8.85 -6.92 3.58
CA TYR A 264 -9.75 -7.28 2.50
C TYR A 264 -11.20 -7.19 2.89
N THR A 265 -12.00 -6.62 2.02
CA THR A 265 -13.46 -6.58 2.07
C THR A 265 -14.07 -7.40 0.94
N MET A 266 -15.23 -8.01 1.18
CA MET A 266 -16.03 -8.63 0.13
C MET A 266 -16.82 -7.54 -0.61
N MET A 267 -16.63 -7.44 -1.92
CA MET A 267 -17.32 -6.43 -2.72
C MET A 267 -18.76 -6.83 -3.03
N LYS A 268 -19.66 -5.86 -3.02
CA LYS A 268 -21.04 -6.06 -3.46
C LYS A 268 -21.07 -6.20 -4.99
N ASP A 269 -21.97 -7.03 -5.49
CA ASP A 269 -22.14 -7.32 -6.93
C ASP A 269 -20.84 -7.85 -7.57
N ALA A 270 -20.10 -8.67 -6.80
CA ALA A 270 -18.86 -9.32 -7.20
C ALA A 270 -19.09 -10.16 -8.49
N PRO A 271 -18.22 -10.02 -9.50
CA PRO A 271 -18.43 -10.69 -10.80
C PRO A 271 -17.97 -12.14 -10.83
N GLY A 272 -17.08 -12.52 -9.89
CA GLY A 272 -16.40 -13.81 -9.92
C GLY A 272 -16.96 -14.83 -8.93
N SER A 273 -16.08 -15.64 -8.36
CA SER A 273 -16.43 -16.76 -7.49
C SER A 273 -16.31 -16.41 -6.01
N GLU A 274 -17.44 -16.35 -5.30
CA GLU A 274 -17.44 -16.20 -3.85
C GLU A 274 -16.55 -17.26 -3.15
N LYS A 275 -16.60 -18.50 -3.64
CA LYS A 275 -15.76 -19.56 -3.08
C LYS A 275 -14.27 -19.26 -3.23
N LYS A 276 -13.83 -18.78 -4.40
CA LYS A 276 -12.43 -18.42 -4.62
C LYS A 276 -12.04 -17.22 -3.78
N ALA A 277 -12.92 -16.25 -3.58
CA ALA A 277 -12.69 -15.12 -2.69
C ALA A 277 -12.43 -15.60 -1.26
N TYR A 278 -13.25 -16.47 -0.70
CA TYR A 278 -13.00 -17.03 0.64
C TYR A 278 -11.73 -17.90 0.70
N ASP A 279 -11.45 -18.69 -0.32
CA ASP A 279 -10.21 -19.49 -0.38
C ASP A 279 -8.96 -18.60 -0.45
N PHE A 280 -9.05 -17.44 -1.10
CA PHE A 280 -7.99 -16.44 -1.16
C PHE A 280 -7.79 -15.75 0.21
N LEU A 281 -8.88 -15.30 0.84
CA LEU A 281 -8.84 -14.72 2.18
C LEU A 281 -8.26 -15.71 3.20
N ASP A 282 -8.62 -16.99 3.10
CA ASP A 282 -8.11 -18.03 4.01
C ASP A 282 -6.62 -18.31 3.78
N ALA A 283 -6.14 -18.20 2.52
CA ALA A 283 -4.72 -18.34 2.18
C ALA A 283 -3.86 -17.24 2.83
N TRP A 284 -4.34 -16.02 2.91
CA TRP A 284 -3.66 -14.92 3.61
C TRP A 284 -3.50 -15.17 5.11
N LEU A 285 -4.36 -15.99 5.72
CA LEU A 285 -4.30 -16.34 7.15
C LEU A 285 -3.42 -17.57 7.44
N GLU A 286 -2.74 -18.13 6.44
CA GLU A 286 -1.83 -19.26 6.65
C GLU A 286 -0.49 -18.82 7.24
N ASP A 287 0.15 -19.71 7.99
CA ASP A 287 1.43 -19.43 8.65
C ASP A 287 2.54 -19.08 7.65
N ASP A 288 2.54 -19.73 6.48
CA ASP A 288 3.50 -19.47 5.41
C ASP A 288 3.34 -18.05 4.84
N SER A 289 2.08 -17.58 4.67
CA SER A 289 1.77 -16.24 4.20
C SER A 289 2.20 -15.18 5.23
N ALA A 290 1.93 -15.41 6.51
CA ALA A 290 2.38 -14.54 7.59
C ALA A 290 3.92 -14.51 7.68
N ALA A 291 4.59 -15.67 7.54
CA ALA A 291 6.05 -15.75 7.52
C ALA A 291 6.64 -14.99 6.32
N TYR A 292 6.00 -15.10 5.15
CA TYR A 292 6.41 -14.38 3.95
C TYR A 292 6.30 -12.86 4.16
N MET A 293 5.17 -12.36 4.65
CA MET A 293 5.00 -10.94 4.97
C MET A 293 6.07 -10.45 5.95
N LEU A 294 6.31 -11.19 7.04
CA LEU A 294 7.33 -10.85 8.02
C LEU A 294 8.73 -10.83 7.40
N SER A 295 9.01 -11.70 6.43
CA SER A 295 10.31 -11.73 5.75
C SER A 295 10.57 -10.46 4.94
N LEU A 296 9.55 -9.84 4.38
CA LEU A 296 9.66 -8.58 3.65
C LEU A 296 9.90 -7.37 4.56
N ILE A 297 9.45 -7.46 5.82
CA ILE A 297 9.55 -6.36 6.79
C ILE A 297 10.81 -6.50 7.68
N HIS A 298 11.33 -7.71 7.85
CA HIS A 298 12.39 -8.01 8.82
C HIS A 298 13.69 -8.58 8.20
N ILE A 299 13.78 -8.62 6.88
CA ILE A 299 15.07 -8.96 6.24
C ILE A 299 16.05 -7.76 6.36
#